data_7ca1e613622472954d96f85ad61f0f6a
#
_entry.id   7ca1e613622472954d96f85ad61f0f6a
#
_cell.length_a   1.000
_cell.length_b   1.000
_cell.length_c   1.000
_cell.angle_alpha   90.00
_cell.angle_beta   90.00
_cell.angle_gamma   90.00
#
_symmetry.space_group_name_H-M   'P 1'
#
loop_
_entity.id
_entity.type
_entity.pdbx_description
1 polymer ?
#
loop_
_entity_poly.entity_id
_entity_poly.type
_entity_poly.pdbx_seq_one_letter_code
_entity_poly.pdbx_strand_id
1 'polypeptide(L)'
;MKPVAVLLFLLLINNHTATAQSLEDKIGQMIMVGVENDDISQLTLINDLEQRNLGGVLLFGYNIDNPAQIRNLTADLKSRSNEPLLIAVDQEGGIVARLDETNGYSRTFSAETLGGEFNSEDSTRATAQLMAHWLSEAGFTMNLAPVVDLRINPNSPAIGFLDRSFSADPATVFDHASWFIDEFHDKGIATALKHFPGHGSANTDSHLGFTDITESWSPVELEPFKQLIDGGYTDPVMTGHLYNEDWDSDYPVSLSHYAIETMLRDSLGFNGVVISDELFMRALSNNYGLEETIVTTINAGTDLLLFNTNIRNDQPLVKYIIDLVVDRISDGTIQEATIHESYARIKKLKEDRMLTSPGSEEIASSVPSSFRIQNYPNPFNPATTITVSTLHQADATITVHDALGRTVRTLHEGRMQRGVHSIRFDGSRLSSGIYYVVVRSASSVETHSITLVK
;
A
#
# COMPACT_ATOMS: atom_id res chain seq x y z
N MET A 1 -71.47 2.84 6.33
CA MET A 1 -70.41 3.55 5.71
C MET A 1 -69.23 3.69 6.72
N LYS A 2 -68.17 2.95 6.58
CA LYS A 2 -66.98 3.06 7.48
C LYS A 2 -65.96 3.99 6.82
N PRO A 3 -65.31 4.92 7.52
CA PRO A 3 -64.29 5.78 6.94
C PRO A 3 -62.99 5.01 6.73
N VAL A 4 -62.43 5.14 5.53
CA VAL A 4 -61.06 4.65 5.20
C VAL A 4 -60.10 5.75 5.63
N ALA A 5 -59.23 5.43 6.59
CA ALA A 5 -58.12 6.31 6.97
C ALA A 5 -56.97 6.11 5.96
N VAL A 6 -56.66 7.15 5.21
CA VAL A 6 -55.48 7.22 4.34
C VAL A 6 -54.30 7.63 5.21
N LEU A 7 -53.36 6.69 5.43
CA LEU A 7 -52.10 6.93 6.12
C LEU A 7 -51.09 7.51 5.10
N LEU A 8 -50.83 8.82 5.25
CA LEU A 8 -49.80 9.49 4.44
C LEU A 8 -48.42 9.18 5.02
N PHE A 9 -47.63 8.32 4.34
CA PHE A 9 -46.24 8.09 4.67
C PHE A 9 -45.40 9.26 4.12
N LEU A 10 -44.96 10.16 5.00
CA LEU A 10 -43.96 11.18 4.68
C LEU A 10 -42.60 10.48 4.63
N LEU A 11 -42.11 10.20 3.43
CA LEU A 11 -40.70 9.88 3.17
C LEU A 11 -39.84 11.13 3.43
N LEU A 12 -39.22 11.20 4.59
CA LEU A 12 -38.10 12.12 4.84
C LEU A 12 -36.92 11.67 4.00
N ILE A 13 -36.77 12.25 2.81
CA ILE A 13 -35.56 12.19 2.03
C ILE A 13 -34.53 13.04 2.77
N ASN A 14 -33.63 12.43 3.53
CA ASN A 14 -32.43 13.07 4.01
C ASN A 14 -31.57 13.37 2.80
N ASN A 15 -31.73 14.56 2.23
CA ASN A 15 -30.74 15.14 1.33
C ASN A 15 -29.49 15.43 2.17
N HIS A 16 -28.55 14.49 2.24
CA HIS A 16 -27.16 14.83 2.53
C HIS A 16 -26.70 15.63 1.30
N THR A 17 -26.79 16.94 1.38
CA THR A 17 -26.02 17.82 0.51
C THR A 17 -24.55 17.53 0.84
N ALA A 18 -23.87 16.77 -0.01
CA ALA A 18 -22.43 16.71 0.02
C ALA A 18 -21.95 18.17 -0.06
N THR A 19 -21.46 18.72 1.04
CA THR A 19 -20.79 20.01 1.04
C THR A 19 -19.60 19.87 0.10
N ALA A 20 -19.51 20.74 -0.90
CA ALA A 20 -18.33 20.77 -1.77
C ALA A 20 -17.09 20.93 -0.87
N GLN A 21 -16.09 20.07 -1.05
CA GLN A 21 -14.86 20.17 -0.27
C GLN A 21 -14.17 21.51 -0.53
N SER A 22 -13.63 22.12 0.51
CA SER A 22 -12.89 23.37 0.42
C SER A 22 -11.60 23.21 -0.41
N LEU A 23 -10.99 24.28 -0.79
CA LEU A 23 -9.70 24.25 -1.48
C LEU A 23 -8.62 23.64 -0.58
N GLU A 24 -8.63 24.02 0.69
CA GLU A 24 -7.71 23.51 1.71
C GLU A 24 -7.87 21.98 1.91
N ASP A 25 -9.11 21.46 1.91
CA ASP A 25 -9.37 20.02 1.98
C ASP A 25 -8.77 19.28 0.78
N LYS A 26 -8.87 19.84 -0.42
CA LYS A 26 -8.30 19.23 -1.63
C LYS A 26 -6.78 19.25 -1.61
N ILE A 27 -6.17 20.35 -1.14
CA ILE A 27 -4.72 20.45 -0.96
C ILE A 27 -4.26 19.43 0.09
N GLY A 28 -4.98 19.27 1.20
CA GLY A 28 -4.70 18.25 2.21
C GLY A 28 -4.63 16.85 1.63
N GLN A 29 -5.55 16.51 0.70
CA GLN A 29 -5.57 15.22 0.01
C GLN A 29 -4.35 14.98 -0.92
N MET A 30 -3.65 16.04 -1.33
CA MET A 30 -2.43 15.97 -2.13
C MET A 30 -1.17 15.76 -1.29
N ILE A 31 -1.27 15.56 0.03
CA ILE A 31 -0.14 15.45 0.93
C ILE A 31 -0.10 14.06 1.56
N MET A 32 1.07 13.41 1.52
CA MET A 32 1.40 12.20 2.25
C MET A 32 2.60 12.45 3.15
N VAL A 33 2.50 12.09 4.43
CA VAL A 33 3.57 12.33 5.41
C VAL A 33 3.98 11.06 6.15
N GLY A 34 5.25 10.97 6.54
CA GLY A 34 5.74 9.95 7.45
C GLY A 34 5.17 10.12 8.86
N VAL A 35 4.97 9.02 9.55
CA VAL A 35 4.56 8.95 10.95
C VAL A 35 5.79 8.76 11.82
N GLU A 36 6.00 9.63 12.81
CA GLU A 36 7.23 9.61 13.63
C GLU A 36 7.26 8.50 14.70
N ASN A 37 6.08 8.08 15.18
CA ASN A 37 5.94 7.11 16.26
C ASN A 37 5.24 5.83 15.81
N ASP A 38 5.24 4.83 16.66
CA ASP A 38 4.48 3.57 16.52
C ASP A 38 3.02 3.68 17.03
N ASP A 39 2.60 4.90 17.44
CA ASP A 39 1.25 5.24 17.85
C ASP A 39 0.82 6.62 17.32
N ILE A 40 -0.45 6.99 17.49
CA ILE A 40 -1.01 8.29 17.10
C ILE A 40 -1.16 9.25 18.30
N SER A 41 -0.20 9.26 19.20
CA SER A 41 -0.17 10.20 20.34
C SER A 41 0.15 11.64 19.92
N GLN A 42 0.71 11.84 18.73
CA GLN A 42 1.07 13.15 18.19
C GLN A 42 -0.15 14.01 17.85
N LEU A 43 -0.38 15.08 18.61
CA LEU A 43 -1.48 16.02 18.38
C LEU A 43 -1.44 16.65 16.97
N THR A 44 -0.25 16.86 16.42
CA THR A 44 -0.08 17.40 15.05
C THR A 44 -0.65 16.44 14.01
N LEU A 45 -0.33 15.15 14.07
CA LEU A 45 -0.85 14.13 13.16
C LEU A 45 -2.37 13.98 13.30
N ILE A 46 -2.89 14.00 14.54
CA ILE A 46 -4.34 13.99 14.79
C ILE A 46 -5.02 15.16 14.08
N ASN A 47 -4.49 16.37 14.24
CA ASN A 47 -5.04 17.56 13.57
C ASN A 47 -4.91 17.48 12.03
N ASP A 48 -3.86 16.88 11.51
CA ASP A 48 -3.68 16.70 10.05
C ASP A 48 -4.74 15.76 9.48
N LEU A 49 -5.07 14.68 10.21
CA LEU A 49 -6.11 13.72 9.82
C LEU A 49 -7.53 14.30 9.98
N GLU A 50 -7.84 14.88 11.15
CA GLU A 50 -9.21 15.28 11.51
C GLU A 50 -9.62 16.65 10.96
N GLN A 51 -8.67 17.58 10.77
CA GLN A 51 -8.96 18.98 10.45
C GLN A 51 -8.40 19.46 9.12
N ARG A 52 -7.38 18.76 8.54
CA ARG A 52 -6.71 19.17 7.31
C ARG A 52 -6.89 18.18 6.17
N ASN A 53 -7.72 17.19 6.39
CA ASN A 53 -8.10 16.19 5.38
C ASN A 53 -6.87 15.56 4.71
N LEU A 54 -5.87 15.13 5.51
CA LEU A 54 -4.60 14.54 5.03
C LEU A 54 -4.86 13.38 4.07
N GLY A 55 -4.19 13.38 2.90
CA GLY A 55 -4.39 12.40 1.84
C GLY A 55 -3.81 11.03 2.12
N GLY A 56 -2.66 10.97 2.80
CA GLY A 56 -2.00 9.71 3.13
C GLY A 56 -0.94 9.81 4.21
N VAL A 57 -0.53 8.63 4.69
CA VAL A 57 0.61 8.45 5.59
C VAL A 57 1.55 7.39 5.05
N LEU A 58 2.86 7.58 5.28
CA LEU A 58 3.90 6.59 5.01
C LEU A 58 4.40 6.00 6.33
N LEU A 59 4.39 4.67 6.44
CA LEU A 59 4.90 3.95 7.59
C LEU A 59 6.25 3.30 7.27
N PHE A 60 7.18 3.42 8.19
CA PHE A 60 8.54 2.87 8.12
C PHE A 60 8.69 1.66 9.05
N GLY A 61 9.81 0.96 8.97
CA GLY A 61 10.08 -0.19 9.83
C GLY A 61 10.02 0.13 11.32
N TYR A 62 10.39 1.34 11.72
CA TYR A 62 10.34 1.77 13.13
C TYR A 62 8.91 2.03 13.66
N ASN A 63 7.91 2.10 12.78
CA ASN A 63 6.49 2.17 13.19
C ASN A 63 5.87 0.78 13.41
N ILE A 64 6.62 -0.30 13.15
CA ILE A 64 6.10 -1.66 13.11
C ILE A 64 6.81 -2.53 14.15
N ASP A 65 6.17 -2.79 15.28
CA ASP A 65 6.69 -3.67 16.31
C ASP A 65 6.31 -5.13 16.08
N ASN A 66 5.05 -5.35 15.72
CA ASN A 66 4.49 -6.68 15.49
C ASN A 66 3.13 -6.60 14.76
N PRO A 67 2.62 -7.74 14.25
CA PRO A 67 1.37 -7.76 13.46
C PRO A 67 0.12 -7.24 14.20
N ALA A 68 0.07 -7.32 15.51
CA ALA A 68 -1.08 -6.82 16.27
C ALA A 68 -1.00 -5.30 16.48
N GLN A 69 0.19 -4.79 16.78
CA GLN A 69 0.41 -3.36 16.97
C GLN A 69 0.15 -2.59 15.67
N ILE A 70 0.73 -3.02 14.53
CA ILE A 70 0.55 -2.31 13.26
C ILE A 70 -0.90 -2.30 12.80
N ARG A 71 -1.67 -3.38 13.01
CA ARG A 71 -3.10 -3.42 12.73
C ARG A 71 -3.87 -2.39 13.55
N ASN A 72 -3.53 -2.23 14.83
CA ASN A 72 -4.15 -1.22 15.68
C ASN A 72 -3.80 0.19 15.21
N LEU A 73 -2.52 0.45 14.90
CA LEU A 73 -2.07 1.75 14.39
C LEU A 73 -2.81 2.14 13.11
N THR A 74 -2.88 1.25 12.12
CA THR A 74 -3.57 1.54 10.85
C THR A 74 -5.09 1.72 11.03
N ALA A 75 -5.72 0.97 11.94
CA ALA A 75 -7.13 1.14 12.29
C ALA A 75 -7.39 2.49 12.95
N ASP A 76 -6.53 2.90 13.87
CA ASP A 76 -6.61 4.20 14.53
C ASP A 76 -6.43 5.36 13.54
N LEU A 77 -5.44 5.28 12.64
CA LEU A 77 -5.23 6.26 11.56
C LEU A 77 -6.48 6.41 10.68
N LYS A 78 -7.05 5.29 10.22
CA LYS A 78 -8.27 5.28 9.41
C LYS A 78 -9.47 5.88 10.15
N SER A 79 -9.61 5.58 11.44
CA SER A 79 -10.75 6.05 12.24
C SER A 79 -10.77 7.56 12.46
N ARG A 80 -9.65 8.23 12.28
CA ARG A 80 -9.49 9.69 12.44
C ARG A 80 -9.53 10.45 11.12
N SER A 81 -9.46 9.77 10.01
CA SER A 81 -9.55 10.41 8.69
C SER A 81 -11.00 10.61 8.28
N ASN A 82 -11.33 11.78 7.73
CA ASN A 82 -12.66 12.07 7.21
C ASN A 82 -12.91 11.46 5.82
N GLU A 83 -11.84 11.18 5.08
CA GLU A 83 -11.84 10.56 3.76
C GLU A 83 -11.05 9.24 3.81
N PRO A 84 -11.22 8.32 2.85
CA PRO A 84 -10.38 7.13 2.75
C PRO A 84 -8.90 7.53 2.75
N LEU A 85 -8.11 6.98 3.70
CA LEU A 85 -6.72 7.33 3.92
C LEU A 85 -5.79 6.38 3.18
N LEU A 86 -4.86 6.90 2.36
CA LEU A 86 -3.75 6.12 1.83
C LEU A 86 -2.77 5.82 2.97
N ILE A 87 -2.57 4.54 3.29
CA ILE A 87 -1.57 4.09 4.26
C ILE A 87 -0.53 3.30 3.48
N ALA A 88 0.61 3.90 3.25
CA ALA A 88 1.66 3.40 2.38
C ALA A 88 2.82 2.78 3.16
N VAL A 89 3.54 1.89 2.49
CA VAL A 89 4.78 1.26 2.97
C VAL A 89 5.66 0.87 1.79
N ASP A 90 6.99 0.83 1.98
CA ASP A 90 7.93 0.21 1.03
C ASP A 90 8.09 -1.27 1.35
N GLN A 91 7.35 -2.12 0.68
CA GLN A 91 7.47 -3.57 0.79
C GLN A 91 7.84 -4.15 -0.58
N GLU A 92 9.10 -3.94 -0.99
CA GLU A 92 9.63 -4.42 -2.28
C GLU A 92 10.02 -5.91 -2.22
N GLY A 93 10.41 -6.35 -1.04
CA GLY A 93 11.10 -7.61 -0.80
C GLY A 93 12.62 -7.45 -0.68
N GLY A 94 13.31 -8.52 -0.29
CA GLY A 94 14.75 -8.46 -0.08
C GLY A 94 15.15 -7.51 1.04
N ILE A 95 16.06 -6.57 0.73
CA ILE A 95 16.58 -5.61 1.72
C ILE A 95 15.61 -4.44 1.97
N VAL A 96 14.73 -4.14 1.00
CA VAL A 96 13.71 -3.09 1.15
C VAL A 96 12.37 -3.73 1.52
N ALA A 97 12.27 -4.09 2.78
CA ALA A 97 11.07 -4.65 3.39
C ALA A 97 10.91 -4.03 4.78
N ARG A 98 9.68 -3.58 5.12
CA ARG A 98 9.38 -3.01 6.44
C ARG A 98 8.66 -4.01 7.33
N LEU A 99 7.98 -4.98 6.72
CA LEU A 99 7.41 -6.15 7.37
C LEU A 99 8.39 -7.29 7.15
N ASP A 100 9.17 -7.64 8.18
CA ASP A 100 10.25 -8.60 8.11
C ASP A 100 10.37 -9.47 9.40
N GLU A 101 11.46 -10.23 9.51
CA GLU A 101 11.69 -11.14 10.63
C GLU A 101 11.83 -10.42 11.98
N THR A 102 12.21 -9.14 11.98
CA THR A 102 12.42 -8.36 13.22
C THR A 102 11.10 -7.96 13.88
N ASN A 103 10.01 -7.91 13.10
CA ASN A 103 8.69 -7.53 13.59
C ASN A 103 7.61 -8.61 13.38
N GLY A 104 8.05 -9.87 13.23
CA GLY A 104 7.16 -11.05 13.29
C GLY A 104 6.60 -11.52 11.95
N TYR A 105 7.15 -11.05 10.83
CA TYR A 105 6.87 -11.55 9.50
C TYR A 105 7.98 -12.48 9.01
N SER A 106 7.94 -12.93 7.77
CA SER A 106 9.00 -13.75 7.20
C SER A 106 9.86 -12.94 6.23
N ARG A 107 11.07 -13.40 6.00
CA ARG A 107 11.90 -12.84 4.93
C ARG A 107 11.28 -13.13 3.56
N THR A 108 11.35 -12.17 2.66
CA THR A 108 10.90 -12.28 1.26
C THR A 108 12.09 -12.17 0.30
N PHE A 109 11.91 -12.68 -0.92
CA PHE A 109 12.95 -12.60 -1.94
C PHE A 109 13.07 -11.18 -2.50
N SER A 110 14.29 -10.80 -2.92
CA SER A 110 14.54 -9.56 -3.66
C SER A 110 14.01 -9.66 -5.10
N ALA A 111 13.80 -8.52 -5.75
CA ALA A 111 13.42 -8.49 -7.16
C ALA A 111 14.44 -9.21 -8.04
N GLU A 112 15.74 -9.04 -7.76
CA GLU A 112 16.82 -9.72 -8.50
C GLU A 112 16.77 -11.24 -8.33
N THR A 113 16.51 -11.74 -7.13
CA THR A 113 16.32 -13.19 -6.93
C THR A 113 15.10 -13.70 -7.72
N LEU A 114 14.00 -12.97 -7.73
CA LEU A 114 12.77 -13.37 -8.43
C LEU A 114 12.96 -13.34 -9.95
N GLY A 115 13.52 -12.26 -10.51
CA GLY A 115 13.66 -12.08 -11.95
C GLY A 115 14.95 -12.67 -12.53
N GLY A 116 16.05 -12.72 -11.74
CA GLY A 116 17.35 -13.22 -12.18
C GLY A 116 17.58 -14.69 -11.88
N GLU A 117 17.42 -15.12 -10.62
CA GLU A 117 17.72 -16.51 -10.24
C GLU A 117 16.56 -17.46 -10.56
N PHE A 118 15.33 -17.11 -10.19
CA PHE A 118 14.18 -17.99 -10.38
C PHE A 118 13.52 -17.81 -11.74
N ASN A 119 13.38 -16.58 -12.18
CA ASN A 119 12.70 -16.17 -13.42
C ASN A 119 11.41 -16.98 -13.66
N SER A 120 10.54 -16.96 -12.66
CA SER A 120 9.35 -17.81 -12.58
C SER A 120 8.14 -17.03 -12.11
N GLU A 121 7.03 -17.12 -12.86
CA GLU A 121 5.74 -16.56 -12.49
C GLU A 121 5.30 -17.06 -11.11
N ASP A 122 5.33 -18.37 -10.88
CA ASP A 122 4.91 -18.99 -9.62
C ASP A 122 5.66 -18.42 -8.42
N SER A 123 6.97 -18.20 -8.55
CA SER A 123 7.81 -17.67 -7.47
C SER A 123 7.49 -16.20 -7.16
N THR A 124 7.27 -15.40 -8.20
CA THR A 124 6.93 -13.98 -8.05
C THR A 124 5.53 -13.82 -7.48
N ARG A 125 4.54 -14.54 -8.03
CA ARG A 125 3.17 -14.53 -7.50
C ARG A 125 3.13 -15.00 -6.05
N ALA A 126 3.80 -16.09 -5.70
CA ALA A 126 3.81 -16.59 -4.32
C ALA A 126 4.41 -15.57 -3.34
N THR A 127 5.51 -14.89 -3.73
CA THR A 127 6.14 -13.86 -2.89
C THR A 127 5.26 -12.63 -2.76
N ALA A 128 4.69 -12.14 -3.87
CA ALA A 128 3.80 -10.99 -3.90
C ALA A 128 2.50 -11.26 -3.12
N GLN A 129 1.89 -12.45 -3.28
CA GLN A 129 0.69 -12.87 -2.56
C GLN A 129 0.92 -12.90 -1.05
N LEU A 130 2.09 -13.37 -0.59
CA LEU A 130 2.45 -13.38 0.81
C LEU A 130 2.55 -11.95 1.36
N MET A 131 3.25 -11.05 0.65
CA MET A 131 3.38 -9.64 1.04
C MET A 131 2.03 -8.91 0.99
N ALA A 132 1.24 -9.09 -0.06
CA ALA A 132 -0.09 -8.50 -0.19
C ALA A 132 -1.05 -8.97 0.91
N HIS A 133 -0.97 -10.24 1.30
CA HIS A 133 -1.72 -10.76 2.44
C HIS A 133 -1.32 -10.06 3.75
N TRP A 134 -0.02 -9.91 4.03
CA TRP A 134 0.43 -9.23 5.24
C TRP A 134 -0.01 -7.77 5.29
N LEU A 135 0.14 -7.04 4.17
CA LEU A 135 -0.26 -5.64 4.07
C LEU A 135 -1.78 -5.47 4.25
N SER A 136 -2.58 -6.33 3.64
CA SER A 136 -4.02 -6.32 3.81
C SER A 136 -4.43 -6.58 5.27
N GLU A 137 -3.87 -7.62 5.92
CA GLU A 137 -4.12 -7.95 7.32
C GLU A 137 -3.65 -6.85 8.28
N ALA A 138 -2.56 -6.18 7.96
CA ALA A 138 -2.04 -5.05 8.71
C ALA A 138 -2.80 -3.74 8.44
N GLY A 139 -3.70 -3.70 7.45
CA GLY A 139 -4.54 -2.56 7.14
C GLY A 139 -3.88 -1.50 6.24
N PHE A 140 -2.78 -1.80 5.57
CA PHE A 140 -2.21 -0.94 4.53
C PHE A 140 -3.14 -0.87 3.32
N THR A 141 -3.10 0.24 2.60
CA THR A 141 -3.90 0.48 1.41
C THR A 141 -3.05 0.75 0.16
N MET A 142 -1.74 0.92 0.34
CA MET A 142 -0.81 1.21 -0.73
C MET A 142 0.56 0.59 -0.45
N ASN A 143 1.18 0.02 -1.47
CA ASN A 143 2.57 -0.42 -1.47
C ASN A 143 3.37 0.42 -2.45
N LEU A 144 4.45 1.08 -2.00
CA LEU A 144 5.37 1.82 -2.85
C LEU A 144 6.33 0.84 -3.57
N ALA A 145 5.76 -0.07 -4.33
CA ALA A 145 6.39 -1.11 -5.15
C ALA A 145 5.41 -1.52 -6.27
N PRO A 146 5.86 -2.17 -7.35
CA PRO A 146 7.20 -2.70 -7.60
C PRO A 146 8.19 -1.66 -8.12
N VAL A 147 9.50 -1.97 -7.96
CA VAL A 147 10.57 -1.28 -8.68
C VAL A 147 10.61 -1.83 -10.10
N VAL A 148 10.45 -0.95 -11.10
CA VAL A 148 10.50 -1.29 -12.53
C VAL A 148 11.74 -0.72 -13.22
N ASP A 149 12.67 -0.17 -12.45
CA ASP A 149 13.99 0.24 -12.93
C ASP A 149 14.75 -0.95 -13.50
N LEU A 150 15.34 -0.80 -14.68
CA LEU A 150 16.16 -1.84 -15.32
C LEU A 150 17.53 -1.95 -14.64
N ARG A 151 18.09 -3.15 -14.49
CA ARG A 151 19.44 -3.38 -13.97
C ARG A 151 20.52 -3.09 -15.03
N ILE A 152 20.46 -1.88 -15.62
CA ILE A 152 21.43 -1.44 -16.67
C ILE A 152 22.84 -1.36 -16.06
N ASN A 153 22.96 -0.71 -14.90
CA ASN A 153 24.19 -0.66 -14.12
C ASN A 153 24.05 -1.58 -12.88
N PRO A 154 24.66 -2.77 -12.88
CA PRO A 154 24.63 -3.68 -11.72
C PRO A 154 25.23 -3.08 -10.45
N ASN A 155 26.06 -2.04 -10.58
CA ASN A 155 26.67 -1.32 -9.46
C ASN A 155 25.92 -0.01 -9.12
N SER A 156 24.76 0.27 -9.74
CA SER A 156 23.93 1.40 -9.36
C SER A 156 23.66 1.36 -7.86
N PRO A 157 24.07 2.39 -7.10
CA PRO A 157 24.02 2.32 -5.63
C PRO A 157 22.60 2.19 -5.07
N ALA A 158 21.62 2.77 -5.76
CA ALA A 158 20.22 2.76 -5.33
C ALA A 158 19.44 1.53 -5.81
N ILE A 159 19.81 0.91 -6.92
CA ILE A 159 19.05 -0.16 -7.58
C ILE A 159 19.85 -1.47 -7.68
N GLY A 160 20.85 -1.50 -8.54
CA GLY A 160 21.56 -2.75 -8.88
C GLY A 160 22.32 -3.36 -7.70
N PHE A 161 23.04 -2.54 -6.93
CA PHE A 161 23.79 -2.99 -5.75
C PHE A 161 22.89 -3.50 -4.60
N LEU A 162 21.65 -3.06 -4.56
CA LEU A 162 20.68 -3.42 -3.54
C LEU A 162 19.69 -4.52 -4.00
N ASP A 163 19.93 -5.14 -5.17
CA ASP A 163 19.11 -6.22 -5.73
C ASP A 163 17.61 -5.84 -5.91
N ARG A 164 17.32 -4.54 -6.14
CA ARG A 164 15.95 -4.00 -6.23
C ARG A 164 15.33 -4.13 -7.61
N SER A 165 16.06 -4.50 -8.65
CA SER A 165 15.56 -4.67 -10.02
C SER A 165 15.37 -6.14 -10.39
N PHE A 166 14.27 -6.46 -11.08
CA PHE A 166 14.03 -7.82 -11.57
C PHE A 166 15.02 -8.24 -12.66
N SER A 167 15.40 -7.34 -13.58
CA SER A 167 16.26 -7.67 -14.71
C SER A 167 16.81 -6.43 -15.41
N ALA A 168 17.81 -6.63 -16.30
CA ALA A 168 18.19 -5.65 -17.31
C ALA A 168 17.29 -5.71 -18.58
N ASP A 169 16.52 -6.78 -18.74
CA ASP A 169 15.60 -6.98 -19.88
C ASP A 169 14.21 -6.40 -19.56
N PRO A 170 13.71 -5.44 -20.36
CA PRO A 170 12.41 -4.81 -20.12
C PRO A 170 11.22 -5.78 -20.10
N ALA A 171 11.25 -6.83 -20.93
CA ALA A 171 10.16 -7.79 -20.97
C ALA A 171 10.09 -8.63 -19.68
N THR A 172 11.24 -9.04 -19.15
CA THR A 172 11.32 -9.72 -17.85
C THR A 172 10.81 -8.81 -16.73
N VAL A 173 11.19 -7.52 -16.72
CA VAL A 173 10.71 -6.57 -15.70
C VAL A 173 9.19 -6.37 -15.81
N PHE A 174 8.66 -6.24 -17.03
CA PHE A 174 7.22 -6.14 -17.26
C PHE A 174 6.46 -7.36 -16.74
N ASP A 175 6.91 -8.58 -17.07
CA ASP A 175 6.26 -9.81 -16.64
C ASP A 175 6.21 -9.90 -15.10
N HIS A 176 7.35 -9.76 -14.44
CA HIS A 176 7.45 -9.85 -12.97
C HIS A 176 6.70 -8.74 -12.26
N ALA A 177 6.76 -7.50 -12.76
CA ALA A 177 6.00 -6.38 -12.22
C ALA A 177 4.49 -6.59 -12.38
N SER A 178 4.02 -7.11 -13.52
CA SER A 178 2.60 -7.41 -13.76
C SER A 178 2.09 -8.47 -12.77
N TRP A 179 2.82 -9.58 -12.62
CA TRP A 179 2.45 -10.63 -11.66
C TRP A 179 2.43 -10.12 -10.20
N PHE A 180 3.39 -9.25 -9.85
CA PHE A 180 3.45 -8.61 -8.54
C PHE A 180 2.23 -7.71 -8.30
N ILE A 181 1.91 -6.84 -9.25
CA ILE A 181 0.79 -5.89 -9.20
C ILE A 181 -0.55 -6.62 -9.04
N ASP A 182 -0.78 -7.68 -9.81
CA ASP A 182 -2.01 -8.47 -9.77
C ASP A 182 -2.34 -8.93 -8.35
N GLU A 183 -1.35 -9.49 -7.62
CA GLU A 183 -1.55 -10.05 -6.28
C GLU A 183 -1.90 -8.95 -5.22
N PHE A 184 -1.39 -7.73 -5.40
CA PHE A 184 -1.76 -6.59 -4.55
C PHE A 184 -3.15 -6.06 -4.90
N HIS A 185 -3.47 -5.97 -6.19
CA HIS A 185 -4.79 -5.56 -6.66
C HIS A 185 -5.90 -6.52 -6.19
N ASP A 186 -5.65 -7.82 -6.15
CA ASP A 186 -6.57 -8.82 -5.59
C ASP A 186 -6.90 -8.58 -4.11
N LYS A 187 -6.08 -7.82 -3.40
CA LYS A 187 -6.30 -7.40 -2.00
C LYS A 187 -6.80 -5.96 -1.87
N GLY A 188 -7.06 -5.27 -2.98
CA GLY A 188 -7.47 -3.87 -2.98
C GLY A 188 -6.37 -2.92 -2.51
N ILE A 189 -5.10 -3.30 -2.65
CA ILE A 189 -3.95 -2.49 -2.29
C ILE A 189 -3.42 -1.84 -3.55
N ALA A 190 -3.34 -0.50 -3.57
CA ALA A 190 -2.69 0.22 -4.64
C ALA A 190 -1.19 -0.06 -4.66
N THR A 191 -0.60 -0.06 -5.87
CA THR A 191 0.85 -0.20 -6.07
C THR A 191 1.45 1.12 -6.58
N ALA A 192 2.77 1.25 -6.65
CA ALA A 192 3.43 2.41 -7.27
C ALA A 192 4.64 1.95 -8.09
N LEU A 193 4.61 2.24 -9.40
CA LEU A 193 5.79 2.01 -10.25
C LEU A 193 6.87 3.02 -9.93
N LYS A 194 8.12 2.59 -9.78
CA LYS A 194 9.24 3.48 -9.43
C LYS A 194 10.58 3.01 -10.00
N HIS A 195 11.46 3.97 -10.26
CA HIS A 195 11.40 5.42 -10.10
C HIS A 195 11.45 6.07 -11.49
N PHE A 196 10.31 6.62 -11.93
CA PHE A 196 10.25 7.24 -13.27
C PHE A 196 11.31 8.33 -13.43
N PRO A 197 12.03 8.36 -14.54
CA PRO A 197 11.92 7.62 -15.79
C PRO A 197 12.86 6.40 -15.89
N GLY A 198 13.35 5.86 -14.80
CA GLY A 198 14.33 4.79 -14.69
C GLY A 198 15.59 5.24 -13.96
N HIS A 199 15.90 4.58 -12.85
CA HIS A 199 17.03 4.87 -11.96
C HIS A 199 18.18 3.84 -12.12
N GLY A 200 17.97 2.84 -12.99
CA GLY A 200 18.86 1.68 -13.04
C GLY A 200 20.22 1.91 -13.69
N SER A 201 20.36 2.93 -14.53
CA SER A 201 21.65 3.35 -15.12
C SER A 201 22.46 4.32 -14.26
N ALA A 202 21.85 4.90 -13.21
CA ALA A 202 22.47 5.93 -12.39
C ALA A 202 23.75 5.44 -11.70
N ASN A 203 24.75 6.32 -11.64
CA ASN A 203 26.03 6.07 -10.98
C ASN A 203 26.09 6.60 -9.54
N THR A 204 25.05 7.34 -9.12
CA THR A 204 24.90 7.94 -7.79
C THR A 204 23.54 7.61 -7.19
N ASP A 205 23.37 7.85 -5.90
CA ASP A 205 22.14 7.62 -5.16
C ASP A 205 21.47 8.96 -4.83
N SER A 206 20.25 9.15 -5.31
CA SER A 206 19.45 10.36 -5.08
C SER A 206 19.13 10.62 -3.58
N HIS A 207 19.17 9.59 -2.73
CA HIS A 207 19.07 9.76 -1.28
C HIS A 207 20.27 10.49 -0.68
N LEU A 208 21.43 10.37 -1.32
CA LEU A 208 22.70 10.94 -0.83
C LEU A 208 23.07 12.28 -1.46
N GLY A 209 22.46 12.64 -2.59
CA GLY A 209 22.74 13.89 -3.27
C GLY A 209 22.24 13.95 -4.72
N PHE A 210 22.75 14.93 -5.45
CA PHE A 210 22.41 15.16 -6.84
C PHE A 210 22.76 13.96 -7.72
N THR A 211 21.81 13.50 -8.50
CA THR A 211 21.97 12.33 -9.37
C THR A 211 21.72 12.71 -10.81
N ASP A 212 22.82 12.95 -11.55
CA ASP A 212 22.81 13.28 -12.96
C ASP A 212 22.84 11.98 -13.79
N ILE A 213 21.85 11.83 -14.67
CA ILE A 213 21.68 10.70 -15.58
C ILE A 213 21.81 11.09 -17.06
N THR A 214 22.18 12.34 -17.37
CA THR A 214 22.24 12.86 -18.74
C THR A 214 22.99 11.93 -19.69
N GLU A 215 24.19 11.48 -19.29
CA GLU A 215 25.05 10.64 -20.12
C GLU A 215 24.79 9.12 -19.95
N SER A 216 24.09 8.71 -18.88
CA SER A 216 23.95 7.28 -18.55
C SER A 216 22.59 6.71 -18.88
N TRP A 217 21.54 7.53 -18.85
CA TRP A 217 20.18 7.11 -19.12
C TRP A 217 19.95 6.78 -20.60
N SER A 218 19.05 5.85 -20.84
CA SER A 218 18.69 5.40 -22.18
C SER A 218 17.17 5.21 -22.30
N PRO A 219 16.56 5.50 -23.47
CA PRO A 219 15.12 5.33 -23.69
C PRO A 219 14.57 3.94 -23.37
N VAL A 220 15.42 2.91 -23.34
CA VAL A 220 15.01 1.55 -22.95
C VAL A 220 14.48 1.49 -21.52
N GLU A 221 14.91 2.41 -20.64
CA GLU A 221 14.46 2.47 -19.25
C GLU A 221 12.98 2.90 -19.12
N LEU A 222 12.39 3.51 -20.15
CA LEU A 222 10.96 3.80 -20.20
C LEU A 222 10.10 2.58 -20.58
N GLU A 223 10.69 1.55 -21.19
CA GLU A 223 9.90 0.43 -21.74
C GLU A 223 9.04 -0.29 -20.70
N PRO A 224 9.49 -0.60 -19.46
CA PRO A 224 8.62 -1.22 -18.47
C PRO A 224 7.44 -0.33 -18.09
N PHE A 225 7.65 0.98 -17.89
CA PHE A 225 6.57 1.93 -17.61
C PHE A 225 5.58 1.96 -18.76
N LYS A 226 6.07 2.08 -20.00
CA LYS A 226 5.24 2.13 -21.18
C LYS A 226 4.38 0.85 -21.32
N GLN A 227 4.97 -0.32 -21.20
CA GLN A 227 4.26 -1.59 -21.36
C GLN A 227 3.18 -1.76 -20.28
N LEU A 228 3.45 -1.38 -19.02
CA LEU A 228 2.47 -1.44 -17.94
C LEU A 228 1.34 -0.43 -18.15
N ILE A 229 1.64 0.80 -18.57
CA ILE A 229 0.63 1.83 -18.88
C ILE A 229 -0.23 1.41 -20.07
N ASP A 230 0.38 0.93 -21.15
CA ASP A 230 -0.34 0.38 -22.32
C ASP A 230 -1.20 -0.84 -21.93
N GLY A 231 -0.78 -1.61 -20.92
CA GLY A 231 -1.52 -2.72 -20.31
C GLY A 231 -2.69 -2.29 -19.42
N GLY A 232 -2.89 -0.98 -19.21
CA GLY A 232 -3.99 -0.44 -18.41
C GLY A 232 -3.65 -0.12 -16.95
N TYR A 233 -2.37 -0.01 -16.60
CA TYR A 233 -1.96 0.41 -15.26
C TYR A 233 -2.41 1.84 -14.96
N THR A 234 -3.11 2.05 -13.85
CA THR A 234 -3.69 3.34 -13.43
C THR A 234 -3.32 3.75 -12.00
N ASP A 235 -2.63 2.87 -11.27
CA ASP A 235 -2.11 3.18 -9.94
C ASP A 235 -0.94 4.17 -10.03
N PRO A 236 -0.44 4.69 -8.91
CA PRO A 236 0.59 5.72 -8.92
C PRO A 236 1.88 5.37 -9.67
N VAL A 237 2.45 6.38 -10.30
CA VAL A 237 3.84 6.38 -10.79
C VAL A 237 4.64 7.35 -9.93
N MET A 238 5.73 6.87 -9.32
CA MET A 238 6.63 7.66 -8.50
C MET A 238 7.78 8.21 -9.32
N THR A 239 7.96 9.54 -9.28
CA THR A 239 9.04 10.24 -9.96
C THR A 239 10.31 10.25 -9.11
N GLY A 240 11.45 9.83 -9.68
CA GLY A 240 12.75 9.92 -9.03
C GLY A 240 13.35 11.35 -9.08
N HIS A 241 14.21 11.68 -8.10
CA HIS A 241 14.95 12.93 -8.10
C HIS A 241 16.21 12.81 -8.98
N LEU A 242 15.97 12.57 -10.28
CA LEU A 242 17.00 12.33 -11.30
C LEU A 242 17.10 13.56 -12.20
N TYR A 243 18.31 14.05 -12.42
CA TYR A 243 18.56 15.18 -13.30
C TYR A 243 18.99 14.71 -14.69
N ASN A 244 18.40 15.33 -15.70
CA ASN A 244 18.81 15.15 -17.09
C ASN A 244 18.76 16.50 -17.82
N GLU A 245 19.94 17.04 -18.19
CA GLU A 245 20.09 18.37 -18.78
C GLU A 245 19.37 18.51 -20.12
N ASP A 246 19.22 17.42 -20.88
CA ASP A 246 18.53 17.43 -22.18
C ASP A 246 17.02 17.63 -22.06
N TRP A 247 16.42 17.37 -20.89
CA TRP A 247 14.99 17.53 -20.65
C TRP A 247 14.65 18.80 -19.91
N ASP A 248 15.46 19.13 -18.91
CA ASP A 248 15.27 20.31 -18.07
C ASP A 248 16.62 20.72 -17.48
N SER A 249 17.09 21.91 -17.86
CA SER A 249 18.40 22.41 -17.39
C SER A 249 18.38 22.95 -15.96
N ASP A 250 17.18 23.20 -15.41
CA ASP A 250 17.01 23.83 -14.11
C ASP A 250 16.56 22.86 -13.01
N TYR A 251 15.78 21.81 -13.38
CA TYR A 251 15.10 20.96 -12.43
C TYR A 251 15.27 19.46 -12.71
N PRO A 252 15.36 18.62 -11.66
CA PRO A 252 15.28 17.17 -11.80
C PRO A 252 13.87 16.73 -12.20
N VAL A 253 13.74 15.51 -12.68
CA VAL A 253 12.49 14.90 -13.20
C VAL A 253 11.28 15.15 -12.28
N SER A 254 11.44 14.99 -10.98
CA SER A 254 10.37 15.20 -10.00
C SER A 254 9.88 16.64 -9.88
N LEU A 255 10.63 17.60 -10.41
CA LEU A 255 10.30 19.05 -10.46
C LEU A 255 10.11 19.55 -11.89
N SER A 256 10.27 18.69 -12.91
CA SER A 256 10.24 19.08 -14.33
C SER A 256 8.87 18.86 -14.95
N HIS A 257 8.25 19.94 -15.41
CA HIS A 257 7.01 19.89 -16.17
C HIS A 257 7.16 19.08 -17.47
N TYR A 258 8.31 19.17 -18.13
CA TYR A 258 8.57 18.39 -19.34
C TYR A 258 8.56 16.87 -19.04
N ALA A 259 9.21 16.45 -17.96
CA ALA A 259 9.28 15.04 -17.62
C ALA A 259 7.90 14.46 -17.22
N ILE A 260 7.09 15.21 -16.49
CA ILE A 260 5.80 14.73 -16.00
C ILE A 260 4.72 14.90 -17.06
N GLU A 261 4.50 16.11 -17.59
CA GLU A 261 3.39 16.34 -18.53
C GLU A 261 3.73 15.83 -19.93
N THR A 262 4.92 16.15 -20.49
CA THR A 262 5.23 15.77 -21.87
C THR A 262 5.64 14.30 -21.99
N MET A 263 6.53 13.82 -21.13
CA MET A 263 7.01 12.43 -21.26
C MET A 263 6.02 11.43 -20.66
N LEU A 264 5.64 11.58 -19.38
CA LEU A 264 4.82 10.57 -18.70
C LEU A 264 3.35 10.67 -19.12
N ARG A 265 2.74 11.86 -19.11
CA ARG A 265 1.31 11.99 -19.42
C ARG A 265 1.04 11.94 -20.92
N ASP A 266 1.65 12.83 -21.70
CA ASP A 266 1.33 12.95 -23.13
C ASP A 266 1.94 11.80 -23.95
N SER A 267 3.24 11.50 -23.77
CA SER A 267 3.94 10.52 -24.61
C SER A 267 3.66 9.07 -24.22
N LEU A 268 3.60 8.76 -22.90
CA LEU A 268 3.26 7.43 -22.42
C LEU A 268 1.77 7.24 -22.15
N GLY A 269 0.95 8.30 -22.21
CA GLY A 269 -0.50 8.22 -22.04
C GLY A 269 -0.96 7.98 -20.60
N PHE A 270 -0.14 8.29 -19.59
CA PHE A 270 -0.46 8.04 -18.19
C PHE A 270 -1.46 9.05 -17.62
N ASN A 271 -2.61 8.58 -17.15
CA ASN A 271 -3.67 9.40 -16.60
C ASN A 271 -3.93 9.16 -15.10
N GLY A 272 -3.11 8.33 -14.44
CA GLY A 272 -3.19 8.05 -13.01
C GLY A 272 -2.51 9.12 -12.15
N VAL A 273 -2.36 8.80 -10.87
CA VAL A 273 -1.71 9.66 -9.87
C VAL A 273 -0.19 9.67 -10.07
N VAL A 274 0.41 10.84 -10.16
CA VAL A 274 1.85 11.02 -10.05
C VAL A 274 2.19 11.33 -8.60
N ILE A 275 3.03 10.51 -7.98
CA ILE A 275 3.55 10.73 -6.64
C ILE A 275 5.03 11.12 -6.72
N SER A 276 5.47 12.09 -5.92
CA SER A 276 6.90 12.38 -5.81
C SER A 276 7.62 11.29 -5.02
N ASP A 277 8.92 11.09 -5.26
CA ASP A 277 9.80 10.53 -4.23
C ASP A 277 9.88 11.52 -3.05
N GLU A 278 10.53 11.14 -1.94
CA GLU A 278 10.53 11.90 -0.69
C GLU A 278 11.19 13.27 -0.86
N LEU A 279 10.42 14.36 -0.66
CA LEU A 279 10.81 15.72 -1.02
C LEU A 279 11.89 16.36 -0.11
N PHE A 280 12.26 15.74 1.02
CA PHE A 280 13.39 16.17 1.84
C PHE A 280 14.69 15.43 1.50
N MET A 281 14.69 14.52 0.51
CA MET A 281 15.91 13.86 0.05
C MET A 281 16.99 14.86 -0.34
N ARG A 282 18.27 14.51 -0.11
CA ARG A 282 19.39 15.42 -0.31
C ARG A 282 19.56 15.90 -1.76
N ALA A 283 19.05 15.15 -2.71
CA ALA A 283 19.01 15.58 -4.11
C ALA A 283 18.26 16.93 -4.27
N LEU A 284 17.19 17.14 -3.51
CA LEU A 284 16.41 18.36 -3.52
C LEU A 284 16.83 19.34 -2.42
N SER A 285 16.87 18.91 -1.17
CA SER A 285 17.07 19.79 -0.01
C SER A 285 18.43 20.49 0.04
N ASN A 286 19.43 19.99 -0.68
CA ASN A 286 20.72 20.64 -0.83
C ASN A 286 20.75 21.71 -1.94
N ASN A 287 19.79 21.69 -2.87
CA ASN A 287 19.80 22.51 -4.08
C ASN A 287 18.64 23.50 -4.16
N TYR A 288 17.49 23.18 -3.57
CA TYR A 288 16.26 23.97 -3.67
C TYR A 288 15.69 24.27 -2.28
N GLY A 289 15.05 25.44 -2.15
CA GLY A 289 14.28 25.78 -0.95
C GLY A 289 12.99 24.99 -0.85
N LEU A 290 12.46 24.79 0.38
CA LEU A 290 11.21 24.03 0.57
C LEU A 290 10.03 24.62 -0.20
N GLU A 291 9.86 25.93 -0.15
CA GLU A 291 8.80 26.62 -0.88
C GLU A 291 8.92 26.38 -2.39
N GLU A 292 10.11 26.58 -2.94
CA GLU A 292 10.41 26.32 -4.35
C GLU A 292 10.13 24.85 -4.70
N THR A 293 10.60 23.90 -3.87
CA THR A 293 10.36 22.47 -4.07
C THR A 293 8.86 22.19 -4.16
N ILE A 294 8.04 22.66 -3.20
CA ILE A 294 6.60 22.41 -3.18
C ILE A 294 5.92 23.00 -4.41
N VAL A 295 6.17 24.28 -4.68
CA VAL A 295 5.53 25.02 -5.78
C VAL A 295 5.89 24.42 -7.13
N THR A 296 7.16 24.11 -7.33
CA THR A 296 7.65 23.55 -8.61
C THR A 296 7.15 22.10 -8.79
N THR A 297 7.11 21.28 -7.74
CA THR A 297 6.54 19.92 -7.79
C THR A 297 5.08 19.93 -8.23
N ILE A 298 4.26 20.83 -7.66
CA ILE A 298 2.84 20.97 -8.06
C ILE A 298 2.73 21.46 -9.50
N ASN A 299 3.48 22.49 -9.88
CA ASN A 299 3.45 23.05 -11.24
C ASN A 299 4.04 22.10 -12.30
N ALA A 300 4.87 21.14 -11.89
CA ALA A 300 5.35 20.07 -12.75
C ALA A 300 4.27 19.02 -13.10
N GLY A 301 3.16 18.95 -12.34
CA GLY A 301 2.06 18.02 -12.58
C GLY A 301 2.02 16.83 -11.61
N THR A 302 2.77 16.90 -10.49
CA THR A 302 2.70 15.91 -9.40
C THR A 302 1.41 16.08 -8.61
N ASP A 303 0.72 14.97 -8.37
CA ASP A 303 -0.57 14.93 -7.67
C ASP A 303 -0.43 14.72 -6.17
N LEU A 304 0.53 13.87 -5.75
CA LEU A 304 0.71 13.49 -4.35
C LEU A 304 2.15 13.77 -3.90
N LEU A 305 2.29 14.69 -2.96
CA LEU A 305 3.56 15.15 -2.41
C LEU A 305 3.95 14.28 -1.21
N LEU A 306 5.09 13.60 -1.29
CA LEU A 306 5.56 12.71 -0.24
C LEU A 306 6.64 13.36 0.62
N PHE A 307 6.44 13.33 1.94
CA PHE A 307 7.40 13.79 2.95
C PHE A 307 7.60 12.70 4.01
N ASN A 308 8.81 12.55 4.52
CA ASN A 308 9.13 11.54 5.54
C ASN A 308 8.72 11.93 6.98
N THR A 309 8.18 13.12 7.18
CA THR A 309 7.72 13.63 8.48
C THR A 309 6.54 14.59 8.31
N ASN A 310 5.72 14.75 9.33
CA ASN A 310 4.67 15.76 9.39
C ASN A 310 5.07 17.02 10.22
N ILE A 311 6.31 17.07 10.71
CA ILE A 311 6.85 18.22 11.46
C ILE A 311 8.16 18.67 10.83
N ARG A 312 8.34 19.98 10.69
CA ARG A 312 9.60 20.61 10.28
C ARG A 312 9.92 21.81 11.17
N ASN A 313 11.12 21.85 11.74
CA ASN A 313 11.56 22.92 12.64
C ASN A 313 10.53 23.19 13.75
N ASP A 314 10.02 22.15 14.39
CA ASP A 314 8.98 22.20 15.43
C ASP A 314 7.65 22.84 14.98
N GLN A 315 7.39 22.91 13.67
CA GLN A 315 6.15 23.43 13.09
C GLN A 315 5.39 22.35 12.31
N PRO A 316 4.04 22.38 12.33
CA PRO A 316 3.20 21.48 11.55
C PRO A 316 3.43 21.65 10.04
N LEU A 317 4.02 20.65 9.38
CA LEU A 317 4.37 20.71 7.96
C LEU A 317 3.15 20.78 7.06
N VAL A 318 2.13 19.95 7.32
CA VAL A 318 0.91 19.90 6.49
C VAL A 318 0.20 21.25 6.46
N LYS A 319 0.08 21.89 7.64
CA LYS A 319 -0.49 23.26 7.71
C LYS A 319 0.32 24.24 6.90
N TYR A 320 1.64 24.21 7.01
CA TYR A 320 2.53 25.09 6.25
C TYR A 320 2.33 24.91 4.74
N ILE A 321 2.25 23.67 4.26
CA ILE A 321 2.04 23.39 2.83
C ILE A 321 0.69 23.92 2.37
N ILE A 322 -0.39 23.68 3.12
CA ILE A 322 -1.74 24.17 2.77
C ILE A 322 -1.73 25.70 2.68
N ASP A 323 -1.23 26.39 3.70
CA ASP A 323 -1.18 27.86 3.73
C ASP A 323 -0.36 28.39 2.55
N LEU A 324 0.82 27.83 2.27
CA LEU A 324 1.67 28.19 1.15
C LEU A 324 0.96 28.04 -0.19
N VAL A 325 0.33 26.89 -0.43
CA VAL A 325 -0.35 26.61 -1.71
C VAL A 325 -1.53 27.55 -1.93
N VAL A 326 -2.32 27.84 -0.88
CA VAL A 326 -3.41 28.84 -0.94
C VAL A 326 -2.86 30.23 -1.30
N ASP A 327 -1.74 30.64 -0.68
CA ASP A 327 -1.09 31.91 -0.99
C ASP A 327 -0.59 31.96 -2.45
N ARG A 328 0.03 30.87 -2.94
CA ARG A 328 0.53 30.75 -4.32
C ARG A 328 -0.60 30.67 -5.36
N ILE A 329 -1.77 30.18 -4.99
CA ILE A 329 -2.98 30.26 -5.84
C ILE A 329 -3.48 31.70 -5.89
N SER A 330 -3.51 32.39 -4.74
CA SER A 330 -4.01 33.77 -4.68
C SER A 330 -3.17 34.78 -5.49
N ASP A 331 -1.86 34.52 -5.61
CA ASP A 331 -0.95 35.36 -6.41
C ASP A 331 -0.80 34.87 -7.88
N GLY A 332 -1.44 33.74 -8.25
CA GLY A 332 -1.45 33.19 -9.60
C GLY A 332 -0.23 32.32 -9.95
N THR A 333 0.67 32.04 -9.00
CA THR A 333 1.86 31.19 -9.20
C THR A 333 1.46 29.72 -9.38
N ILE A 334 0.42 29.26 -8.68
CA ILE A 334 -0.21 27.93 -8.88
C ILE A 334 -1.61 28.17 -9.45
N GLN A 335 -1.99 27.38 -10.45
CA GLN A 335 -3.34 27.43 -10.99
C GLN A 335 -4.28 26.57 -10.12
N GLU A 336 -5.42 27.12 -9.68
CA GLU A 336 -6.41 26.37 -8.88
C GLU A 336 -6.91 25.12 -9.61
N ALA A 337 -6.98 25.16 -10.94
CA ALA A 337 -7.36 24.01 -11.76
C ALA A 337 -6.44 22.80 -11.55
N THR A 338 -5.13 23.01 -11.37
CA THR A 338 -4.15 21.95 -11.10
C THR A 338 -4.51 21.19 -9.82
N ILE A 339 -4.91 21.92 -8.76
CA ILE A 339 -5.35 21.30 -7.49
C ILE A 339 -6.60 20.43 -7.70
N HIS A 340 -7.55 20.94 -8.50
CA HIS A 340 -8.79 20.20 -8.77
C HIS A 340 -8.54 18.91 -9.56
N GLU A 341 -7.65 18.96 -10.53
CA GLU A 341 -7.27 17.81 -11.35
C GLU A 341 -6.53 16.76 -10.52
N SER A 342 -5.53 17.17 -9.73
CA SER A 342 -4.79 16.29 -8.84
C SER A 342 -5.70 15.62 -7.81
N TYR A 343 -6.57 16.40 -7.17
CA TYR A 343 -7.58 15.87 -6.26
C TYR A 343 -8.50 14.86 -6.93
N ALA A 344 -8.94 15.11 -8.17
CA ALA A 344 -9.81 14.19 -8.89
C ALA A 344 -9.11 12.84 -9.18
N ARG A 345 -7.82 12.85 -9.56
CA ARG A 345 -7.02 11.64 -9.77
C ARG A 345 -6.83 10.85 -8.46
N ILE A 346 -6.50 11.53 -7.35
CA ILE A 346 -6.35 10.90 -6.03
C ILE A 346 -7.67 10.28 -5.56
N LYS A 347 -8.78 11.01 -5.71
CA LYS A 347 -10.11 10.50 -5.37
C LYS A 347 -10.46 9.27 -6.19
N LYS A 348 -10.21 9.28 -7.49
CA LYS A 348 -10.44 8.13 -8.37
C LYS A 348 -9.60 6.92 -7.94
N LEU A 349 -8.31 7.10 -7.62
CA LEU A 349 -7.46 6.03 -7.10
C LEU A 349 -8.06 5.38 -5.85
N LYS A 350 -8.51 6.22 -4.90
CA LYS A 350 -9.14 5.75 -3.65
C LYS A 350 -10.44 5.00 -3.92
N GLU A 351 -11.27 5.49 -4.82
CA GLU A 351 -12.52 4.84 -5.25
C GLU A 351 -12.24 3.49 -5.91
N ASP A 352 -11.31 3.44 -6.85
CA ASP A 352 -11.00 2.23 -7.62
C ASP A 352 -10.36 1.12 -6.75
N ARG A 353 -9.58 1.46 -5.73
CA ARG A 353 -8.83 0.48 -4.92
C ARG A 353 -9.42 0.21 -3.54
N MET A 354 -9.99 1.22 -2.89
CA MET A 354 -10.41 1.10 -1.48
C MET A 354 -11.90 0.86 -1.32
N LEU A 355 -12.75 1.31 -2.27
CA LEU A 355 -14.19 1.14 -2.21
C LEU A 355 -14.70 -0.08 -2.99
N THR A 356 -13.91 -0.59 -3.94
CA THR A 356 -14.28 -1.76 -4.76
C THR A 356 -13.72 -3.08 -4.26
N SER A 357 -12.92 -3.08 -3.18
CA SER A 357 -12.45 -4.32 -2.55
C SER A 357 -13.62 -5.19 -2.12
N PRO A 358 -13.61 -6.52 -2.42
CA PRO A 358 -14.69 -7.44 -2.02
C PRO A 358 -14.97 -7.50 -0.51
N GLY A 359 -14.25 -6.74 0.31
CA GLY A 359 -14.44 -6.60 1.76
C GLY A 359 -15.20 -5.35 2.21
N SER A 360 -15.56 -4.40 1.30
CA SER A 360 -16.20 -3.14 1.70
C SER A 360 -17.72 -3.24 1.93
N GLU A 361 -18.38 -4.33 1.57
CA GLU A 361 -19.83 -4.52 1.81
C GLU A 361 -20.18 -5.22 3.13
N GLU A 362 -19.23 -5.65 3.95
CA GLU A 362 -19.52 -6.37 5.23
C GLU A 362 -18.92 -5.73 6.50
N ILE A 363 -18.64 -4.42 6.54
CA ILE A 363 -18.31 -3.76 7.82
C ILE A 363 -19.58 -3.35 8.62
N ALA A 364 -20.74 -3.73 8.18
CA ALA A 364 -22.01 -3.43 8.90
C ALA A 364 -22.53 -4.61 9.73
N SER A 365 -21.71 -5.52 10.19
CA SER A 365 -21.98 -6.44 11.32
C SER A 365 -21.07 -7.70 11.31
N SER A 366 -19.77 -7.56 11.51
CA SER A 366 -19.01 -8.68 12.06
C SER A 366 -18.36 -8.23 13.36
N VAL A 367 -18.89 -8.70 14.45
CA VAL A 367 -18.16 -8.84 15.72
C VAL A 367 -16.83 -9.51 15.37
N PRO A 368 -15.65 -8.98 15.79
CA PRO A 368 -14.36 -9.61 15.50
C PRO A 368 -14.43 -11.09 15.82
N SER A 369 -14.02 -11.97 14.90
CA SER A 369 -14.08 -13.40 15.11
C SER A 369 -13.31 -13.74 16.39
N SER A 370 -13.97 -14.40 17.33
CA SER A 370 -13.39 -14.70 18.64
C SER A 370 -12.20 -15.65 18.56
N PHE A 371 -11.99 -16.31 17.40
CA PHE A 371 -10.99 -17.35 17.21
C PHE A 371 -10.28 -17.21 15.85
N ARG A 372 -8.98 -17.43 15.84
CA ARG A 372 -8.16 -17.57 14.63
C ARG A 372 -7.59 -18.98 14.57
N ILE A 373 -7.72 -19.66 13.42
CA ILE A 373 -7.28 -21.03 13.22
C ILE A 373 -6.17 -21.03 12.17
N GLN A 374 -5.08 -21.75 12.46
CA GLN A 374 -3.96 -22.00 11.53
C GLN A 374 -3.50 -23.44 11.69
N ASN A 375 -2.76 -23.98 10.70
CA ASN A 375 -2.06 -25.25 10.86
C ASN A 375 -0.73 -25.24 10.10
N TYR A 376 0.25 -25.94 10.66
CA TYR A 376 1.55 -26.12 10.01
C TYR A 376 2.12 -27.50 10.34
N PRO A 377 2.65 -28.22 9.32
CA PRO A 377 2.62 -27.93 7.88
C PRO A 377 1.22 -28.04 7.26
N ASN A 378 0.98 -27.34 6.14
CA ASN A 378 -0.20 -27.50 5.28
C ASN A 378 0.23 -27.29 3.81
N PRO A 379 0.17 -28.29 2.92
CA PRO A 379 -0.28 -29.67 3.14
C PRO A 379 0.56 -30.45 4.18
N PHE A 380 -0.03 -31.48 4.81
CA PHE A 380 0.64 -32.27 5.85
C PHE A 380 0.67 -33.77 5.56
N ASN A 381 1.68 -34.49 6.11
CA ASN A 381 1.86 -35.93 5.98
C ASN A 381 2.55 -36.53 7.23
N PRO A 382 1.95 -37.41 7.99
CA PRO A 382 0.51 -37.55 8.21
C PRO A 382 0.00 -36.64 9.33
N ALA A 383 0.87 -35.81 9.94
CA ALA A 383 0.54 -34.98 11.09
C ALA A 383 0.77 -33.50 10.85
N THR A 384 -0.05 -32.66 11.47
CA THR A 384 0.09 -31.19 11.51
C THR A 384 -0.18 -30.70 12.93
N THR A 385 0.28 -29.48 13.22
CA THR A 385 -0.09 -28.77 14.45
C THR A 385 -1.15 -27.73 14.08
N ILE A 386 -2.33 -27.84 14.67
CA ILE A 386 -3.41 -26.87 14.55
C ILE A 386 -3.26 -25.88 15.70
N THR A 387 -3.18 -24.61 15.37
CA THR A 387 -3.08 -23.49 16.32
C THR A 387 -4.38 -22.71 16.30
N VAL A 388 -5.00 -22.56 17.48
CA VAL A 388 -6.20 -21.76 17.68
C VAL A 388 -5.89 -20.64 18.65
N SER A 389 -6.02 -19.38 18.18
CA SER A 389 -5.82 -18.19 19.01
C SER A 389 -7.18 -17.62 19.41
N THR A 390 -7.34 -17.21 20.67
CA THR A 390 -8.54 -16.53 21.16
C THR A 390 -8.20 -15.26 21.93
N LEU A 391 -8.93 -14.19 21.66
CA LEU A 391 -8.75 -12.88 22.30
C LEU A 391 -9.38 -12.81 23.71
N HIS A 392 -10.36 -13.68 23.98
CA HIS A 392 -11.08 -13.74 25.24
C HIS A 392 -11.22 -15.19 25.70
N GLN A 393 -11.40 -15.40 27.00
CA GLN A 393 -11.78 -16.69 27.51
C GLN A 393 -13.20 -17.06 27.03
N ALA A 394 -13.35 -18.25 26.42
CA ALA A 394 -14.64 -18.72 25.91
C ALA A 394 -14.78 -20.24 26.01
N ASP A 395 -16.01 -20.73 26.14
CA ASP A 395 -16.29 -22.15 25.94
C ASP A 395 -16.35 -22.42 24.43
N ALA A 396 -15.50 -23.36 23.97
CA ALA A 396 -15.37 -23.66 22.55
C ALA A 396 -15.24 -25.16 22.30
N THR A 397 -15.73 -25.59 21.13
CA THR A 397 -15.54 -26.94 20.60
C THR A 397 -14.73 -26.84 19.31
N ILE A 398 -13.62 -27.60 19.22
CA ILE A 398 -12.78 -27.68 18.03
C ILE A 398 -12.97 -29.10 17.43
N THR A 399 -13.45 -29.13 16.18
CA THR A 399 -13.70 -30.38 15.46
C THR A 399 -13.02 -30.39 14.11
N VAL A 400 -12.67 -31.57 13.60
CA VAL A 400 -12.21 -31.77 12.22
C VAL A 400 -13.29 -32.50 11.44
N HIS A 401 -13.61 -32.00 10.25
CA HIS A 401 -14.64 -32.55 9.35
C HIS A 401 -14.02 -32.98 8.03
N ASP A 402 -14.63 -33.98 7.39
CA ASP A 402 -14.31 -34.35 6.01
C ASP A 402 -15.05 -33.42 5.00
N ALA A 403 -14.80 -33.61 3.69
CA ALA A 403 -15.41 -32.83 2.63
C ALA A 403 -16.95 -32.96 2.54
N LEU A 404 -17.53 -33.96 3.20
CA LEU A 404 -18.98 -34.16 3.29
C LEU A 404 -19.58 -33.56 4.58
N GLY A 405 -18.77 -32.83 5.38
CA GLY A 405 -19.18 -32.20 6.61
C GLY A 405 -19.31 -33.18 7.81
N ARG A 406 -18.88 -34.45 7.68
CA ARG A 406 -18.92 -35.43 8.79
C ARG A 406 -17.76 -35.16 9.72
N THR A 407 -18.04 -35.12 11.03
CA THR A 407 -16.99 -34.98 12.04
C THR A 407 -16.10 -36.23 12.07
N VAL A 408 -14.81 -36.07 11.77
CA VAL A 408 -13.81 -37.16 11.83
C VAL A 408 -13.06 -37.13 13.14
N ARG A 409 -12.99 -35.99 13.84
CA ARG A 409 -12.36 -35.89 15.17
C ARG A 409 -12.82 -34.67 15.94
N THR A 410 -12.99 -34.80 17.26
CA THR A 410 -13.07 -33.67 18.20
C THR A 410 -11.69 -33.50 18.83
N LEU A 411 -11.17 -32.26 18.74
CA LEU A 411 -9.82 -31.92 19.21
C LEU A 411 -9.85 -31.22 20.58
N HIS A 412 -10.91 -30.45 20.85
CA HIS A 412 -11.13 -29.78 22.13
C HIS A 412 -12.63 -29.60 22.37
N GLU A 413 -13.03 -29.69 23.65
CA GLU A 413 -14.36 -29.34 24.09
C GLU A 413 -14.30 -28.78 25.52
N GLY A 414 -14.80 -27.55 25.70
CA GLY A 414 -14.81 -26.86 26.99
C GLY A 414 -14.16 -25.49 26.97
N ARG A 415 -13.68 -25.04 28.11
CA ARG A 415 -13.20 -23.69 28.34
C ARG A 415 -11.79 -23.48 27.79
N MET A 416 -11.64 -22.54 26.88
CA MET A 416 -10.34 -22.04 26.36
C MET A 416 -9.98 -20.73 27.05
N GLN A 417 -8.77 -20.63 27.58
CA GLN A 417 -8.24 -19.38 28.13
C GLN A 417 -7.81 -18.45 26.98
N ARG A 418 -7.77 -17.14 27.24
CA ARG A 418 -7.16 -16.18 26.31
C ARG A 418 -5.73 -16.61 25.97
N GLY A 419 -5.38 -16.57 24.67
CA GLY A 419 -4.05 -16.91 24.20
C GLY A 419 -4.05 -17.86 23.03
N VAL A 420 -2.89 -18.51 22.79
CA VAL A 420 -2.64 -19.42 21.68
C VAL A 420 -2.62 -20.86 22.19
N HIS A 421 -3.42 -21.71 21.56
CA HIS A 421 -3.55 -23.13 21.89
C HIS A 421 -3.09 -23.98 20.71
N SER A 422 -2.08 -24.82 20.92
CA SER A 422 -1.53 -25.70 19.89
C SER A 422 -1.96 -27.16 20.13
N ILE A 423 -2.58 -27.76 19.11
CA ILE A 423 -3.12 -29.10 19.17
C ILE A 423 -2.53 -29.94 18.03
N ARG A 424 -1.85 -31.02 18.33
CA ARG A 424 -1.34 -31.93 17.31
C ARG A 424 -2.48 -32.78 16.72
N PHE A 425 -2.61 -32.74 15.40
CA PHE A 425 -3.55 -33.54 14.64
C PHE A 425 -2.79 -34.61 13.83
N ASP A 426 -3.18 -35.86 14.00
CA ASP A 426 -2.64 -37.00 13.25
C ASP A 426 -3.72 -37.57 12.34
N GLY A 427 -3.51 -37.44 11.03
CA GLY A 427 -4.35 -37.91 9.94
C GLY A 427 -3.95 -39.28 9.40
N SER A 428 -3.07 -40.05 10.09
CA SER A 428 -2.56 -41.35 9.60
C SER A 428 -3.64 -42.37 9.23
N ARG A 429 -4.83 -42.29 9.85
CA ARG A 429 -6.00 -43.15 9.58
C ARG A 429 -7.00 -42.55 8.59
N LEU A 430 -6.75 -41.36 8.09
CA LEU A 430 -7.64 -40.67 7.14
C LEU A 430 -7.10 -40.82 5.72
N SER A 431 -7.94 -40.68 4.70
CA SER A 431 -7.54 -40.68 3.30
C SER A 431 -6.91 -39.30 2.92
N SER A 432 -6.03 -39.29 1.91
CA SER A 432 -5.60 -38.01 1.34
C SER A 432 -6.80 -37.19 0.86
N GLY A 433 -6.79 -35.87 1.13
CA GLY A 433 -7.89 -35.00 0.79
C GLY A 433 -7.96 -33.75 1.65
N ILE A 434 -8.96 -32.91 1.41
CA ILE A 434 -9.23 -31.68 2.15
C ILE A 434 -10.11 -32.02 3.37
N TYR A 435 -9.73 -31.46 4.51
CA TYR A 435 -10.49 -31.51 5.75
C TYR A 435 -10.69 -30.08 6.27
N TYR A 436 -11.65 -29.89 7.16
CA TYR A 436 -12.00 -28.59 7.72
C TYR A 436 -11.91 -28.64 9.24
N VAL A 437 -11.09 -27.76 9.81
CA VAL A 437 -11.08 -27.50 11.25
C VAL A 437 -12.16 -26.47 11.54
N VAL A 438 -13.10 -26.80 12.41
CA VAL A 438 -14.19 -25.92 12.81
C VAL A 438 -14.06 -25.63 14.30
N VAL A 439 -13.98 -24.35 14.66
CA VAL A 439 -14.07 -23.87 16.05
C VAL A 439 -15.45 -23.25 16.23
N ARG A 440 -16.19 -23.73 17.20
CA ARG A 440 -17.53 -23.25 17.52
C ARG A 440 -17.60 -22.80 18.97
N SER A 441 -18.12 -21.58 19.19
CA SER A 441 -18.50 -21.07 20.50
C SER A 441 -19.96 -20.64 20.52
N ALA A 442 -20.42 -20.10 21.64
CA ALA A 442 -21.79 -19.57 21.75
C ALA A 442 -22.05 -18.37 20.82
N SER A 443 -21.00 -17.62 20.44
CA SER A 443 -21.09 -16.36 19.67
C SER A 443 -20.49 -16.40 18.26
N SER A 444 -19.70 -17.46 17.92
CA SER A 444 -19.02 -17.52 16.61
C SER A 444 -18.75 -18.94 16.16
N VAL A 445 -18.62 -19.11 14.84
CA VAL A 445 -18.15 -20.34 14.19
C VAL A 445 -17.08 -19.96 13.18
N GLU A 446 -15.88 -20.52 13.36
CA GLU A 446 -14.74 -20.31 12.47
C GLU A 446 -14.36 -21.62 11.80
N THR A 447 -13.94 -21.54 10.53
CA THR A 447 -13.56 -22.72 9.74
C THR A 447 -12.24 -22.47 9.00
N HIS A 448 -11.36 -23.48 9.04
CA HIS A 448 -10.07 -23.46 8.35
C HIS A 448 -9.83 -24.77 7.59
N SER A 449 -9.40 -24.67 6.32
CA SER A 449 -9.13 -25.84 5.48
C SER A 449 -7.71 -26.38 5.70
N ILE A 450 -7.57 -27.70 5.81
CA ILE A 450 -6.30 -28.40 5.94
C ILE A 450 -6.19 -29.53 4.91
N THR A 451 -5.03 -29.72 4.28
CA THR A 451 -4.83 -30.69 3.21
C THR A 451 -3.90 -31.82 3.65
N LEU A 452 -4.43 -33.06 3.71
CA LEU A 452 -3.65 -34.26 3.97
C LEU A 452 -3.17 -34.86 2.66
N VAL A 453 -1.86 -35.10 2.55
CA VAL A 453 -1.20 -35.80 1.42
C VAL A 453 -0.44 -36.99 1.97
N LYS A 454 -0.71 -38.18 1.44
CA LYS A 454 0.01 -39.41 1.76
C LYS A 454 0.79 -39.92 0.57
#